data_0c4ef9f68c224712f9d77b0045882ef2
#
_entry.id   0c4ef9f68c224712f9d77b0045882ef2
#
_cell.length_a   1.000
_cell.length_b   1.000
_cell.length_c   1.000
_cell.angle_alpha   90.00
_cell.angle_beta   90.00
_cell.angle_gamma   90.00
#
_symmetry.space_group_name_H-M   'P 1'
#
loop_
_entity.id
_entity.type
_entity.pdbx_description
1 polymer ?
#
loop_
_entity_poly.entity_id
_entity_poly.type
_entity_poly.pdbx_seq_one_letter_code
_entity_poly.pdbx_strand_id
1 'polypeptide(L)'
;MKGLHWEGTLNSRNHETGLDVPPGRVLAVVGPNGAGKSTLLDLLCGLLKPDRGRLDIDGQVLVDSRRFVPAHRRRIGLLGQQPLLFPHLDVLGNVAYGPRAQKLRRDKAKALALEMLERVDAAGLASRRPGELSGGQAARVALARALATKPRAMLIDEPFAAVDVEYTPRLRVAVKAALAEVGCPCVIVTHDPADVAALADDIAVLESGRIVEHGPVAEVIAYPESSFGTLLFDRDQPEQSP
;
A
#
# COMPACT_ATOMS: atom_id res chain seq x y z
N MET A 1 20.70 -6.62 1.89
CA MET A 1 20.15 -5.27 1.67
C MET A 1 19.08 -5.00 2.73
N LYS A 2 18.94 -3.75 3.17
CA LYS A 2 17.79 -3.34 3.98
C LYS A 2 16.72 -2.80 3.05
N GLY A 3 15.45 -3.02 3.37
CA GLY A 3 14.31 -2.63 2.56
C GLY A 3 13.62 -3.83 1.89
N LEU A 4 12.76 -3.54 0.90
CA LEU A 4 12.06 -4.54 0.09
C LEU A 4 12.78 -4.66 -1.25
N HIS A 5 13.21 -5.87 -1.58
CA HIS A 5 13.77 -6.22 -2.88
C HIS A 5 12.94 -7.31 -3.51
N TRP A 6 12.47 -7.07 -4.73
CA TRP A 6 11.68 -8.00 -5.52
C TRP A 6 12.22 -8.12 -6.94
N GLU A 7 12.32 -9.33 -7.44
CA GLU A 7 12.44 -9.66 -8.85
C GLU A 7 11.64 -10.94 -9.11
N GLY A 8 10.89 -11.01 -10.19
CA GLY A 8 10.14 -12.23 -10.46
C GLY A 8 9.28 -12.20 -11.70
N THR A 9 8.87 -13.41 -12.10
CA THR A 9 8.04 -13.68 -13.28
C THR A 9 6.81 -14.49 -12.93
N LEU A 10 5.70 -14.20 -13.61
CA LEU A 10 4.47 -14.99 -13.61
C LEU A 10 3.98 -15.12 -15.05
N ASN A 11 4.36 -16.21 -15.72
CA ASN A 11 4.14 -16.42 -17.16
C ASN A 11 2.66 -16.44 -17.54
N SER A 12 1.80 -17.00 -16.67
CA SER A 12 0.35 -17.07 -16.90
C SER A 12 -0.33 -15.70 -17.00
N ARG A 13 0.36 -14.62 -16.55
CA ARG A 13 -0.11 -13.24 -16.62
C ARG A 13 0.84 -12.32 -17.39
N ASN A 14 1.82 -12.88 -18.11
CA ASN A 14 2.86 -12.13 -18.83
C ASN A 14 3.48 -11.03 -17.94
N HIS A 15 3.83 -11.38 -16.69
CA HIS A 15 4.30 -10.44 -15.69
C HIS A 15 5.77 -10.70 -15.37
N GLU A 16 6.61 -9.68 -15.53
CA GLU A 16 8.05 -9.72 -15.24
C GLU A 16 8.47 -8.37 -14.67
N THR A 17 8.73 -8.34 -13.37
CA THR A 17 9.02 -7.09 -12.66
C THR A 17 10.17 -7.25 -11.68
N GLY A 18 10.89 -6.14 -11.48
CA GLY A 18 11.88 -5.97 -10.42
C GLY A 18 11.72 -4.61 -9.78
N LEU A 19 11.84 -4.52 -8.46
CA LEU A 19 11.82 -3.25 -7.73
C LEU A 19 12.62 -3.34 -6.44
N ASP A 20 13.17 -2.19 -6.06
CA ASP A 20 13.87 -1.97 -4.80
C ASP A 20 13.25 -0.78 -4.07
N VAL A 21 12.83 -1.02 -2.81
CA VAL A 21 12.26 0.05 -1.98
C VAL A 21 13.03 0.11 -0.67
N PRO A 22 13.84 1.15 -0.45
CA PRO A 22 14.56 1.34 0.79
C PRO A 22 13.63 1.51 2.00
N PRO A 23 14.09 1.25 3.23
CA PRO A 23 13.32 1.52 4.43
C PRO A 23 12.91 3.00 4.50
N GLY A 24 11.65 3.24 4.88
CA GLY A 24 11.09 4.59 5.00
C GLY A 24 10.79 5.29 3.68
N ARG A 25 11.06 4.66 2.54
CA ARG A 25 10.70 5.19 1.22
C ARG A 25 9.37 4.64 0.74
N VAL A 26 8.68 5.44 -0.05
CA VAL A 26 7.42 5.12 -0.70
C VAL A 26 7.64 5.08 -2.21
N LEU A 27 7.40 3.91 -2.82
CA LEU A 27 7.39 3.72 -4.27
C LEU A 27 5.94 3.74 -4.76
N ALA A 28 5.60 4.69 -5.63
CA ALA A 28 4.34 4.64 -6.37
C ALA A 28 4.48 3.75 -7.61
N VAL A 29 3.55 2.82 -7.78
CA VAL A 29 3.41 2.03 -9.02
C VAL A 29 2.18 2.51 -9.76
N VAL A 30 2.39 3.10 -10.91
CA VAL A 30 1.35 3.62 -11.80
C VAL A 30 1.32 2.83 -13.10
N GLY A 31 0.26 2.96 -13.87
CA GLY A 31 0.13 2.30 -15.17
C GLY A 31 -1.32 2.13 -15.58
N PRO A 32 -1.60 1.81 -16.85
CA PRO A 32 -2.96 1.64 -17.36
C PRO A 32 -3.70 0.49 -16.66
N ASN A 33 -5.01 0.45 -16.85
CA ASN A 33 -5.82 -0.68 -16.41
C ASN A 33 -5.35 -1.97 -17.10
N GLY A 34 -5.23 -3.06 -16.33
CA GLY A 34 -4.70 -4.32 -16.85
C GLY A 34 -3.17 -4.42 -16.95
N ALA A 35 -2.41 -3.37 -16.61
CA ALA A 35 -0.94 -3.39 -16.65
C ALA A 35 -0.29 -4.43 -15.73
N GLY A 36 -1.02 -4.97 -14.73
CA GLY A 36 -0.49 -5.96 -13.79
C GLY A 36 -0.21 -5.42 -12.39
N LYS A 37 -0.67 -4.22 -12.05
CA LYS A 37 -0.43 -3.59 -10.72
C LYS A 37 -0.93 -4.46 -9.56
N SER A 38 -2.17 -4.94 -9.62
CA SER A 38 -2.72 -5.85 -8.59
C SER A 38 -2.00 -7.19 -8.57
N THR A 39 -1.53 -7.70 -9.74
CA THR A 39 -0.69 -8.90 -9.81
C THR A 39 0.62 -8.72 -9.05
N LEU A 40 1.27 -7.56 -9.20
CA LEU A 40 2.47 -7.22 -8.44
C LEU A 40 2.19 -7.23 -6.93
N LEU A 41 1.13 -6.55 -6.47
CA LEU A 41 0.78 -6.55 -5.05
C LEU A 41 0.48 -7.98 -4.53
N ASP A 42 -0.23 -8.80 -5.31
CA ASP A 42 -0.55 -10.19 -4.95
C ASP A 42 0.71 -11.06 -4.83
N LEU A 43 1.71 -10.87 -5.71
CA LEU A 43 3.01 -11.54 -5.63
C LEU A 43 3.78 -11.10 -4.39
N LEU A 44 3.84 -9.79 -4.13
CA LEU A 44 4.54 -9.22 -2.95
C LEU A 44 3.89 -9.66 -1.65
N CYS A 45 2.56 -9.61 -1.53
CA CYS A 45 1.88 -10.01 -0.30
C CYS A 45 1.77 -11.55 -0.12
N GLY A 46 1.97 -12.34 -1.20
CA GLY A 46 1.97 -13.80 -1.16
C GLY A 46 0.61 -14.45 -1.35
N LEU A 47 -0.31 -13.77 -2.01
CA LEU A 47 -1.56 -14.32 -2.52
C LEU A 47 -1.34 -15.07 -3.84
N LEU A 48 -0.35 -14.63 -4.63
CA LEU A 48 0.12 -15.35 -5.81
C LEU A 48 1.55 -15.87 -5.58
N LYS A 49 1.82 -17.04 -6.16
CA LYS A 49 3.16 -17.62 -6.20
C LYS A 49 3.78 -17.34 -7.58
N PRO A 50 4.98 -16.74 -7.65
CA PRO A 50 5.66 -16.54 -8.93
C PRO A 50 6.17 -17.88 -9.49
N ASP A 51 6.37 -17.94 -10.81
CA ASP A 51 7.03 -19.06 -11.46
C ASP A 51 8.53 -19.07 -11.15
N ARG A 52 9.13 -17.86 -11.16
CA ARG A 52 10.52 -17.62 -10.76
C ARG A 52 10.59 -16.28 -10.04
N GLY A 53 11.54 -16.14 -9.13
CA GLY A 53 11.80 -14.86 -8.51
C GLY A 53 12.36 -14.95 -7.10
N ARG A 54 12.66 -13.77 -6.56
CA ARG A 54 13.15 -13.57 -5.21
C ARG A 54 12.43 -12.39 -4.56
N LEU A 55 11.94 -12.59 -3.37
CA LEU A 55 11.47 -11.51 -2.49
C LEU A 55 12.27 -11.55 -1.20
N ASP A 56 12.90 -10.43 -0.90
CA ASP A 56 13.64 -10.20 0.35
C ASP A 56 13.09 -8.95 1.05
N ILE A 57 12.88 -9.01 2.35
CA ILE A 57 12.56 -7.83 3.16
C ILE A 57 13.52 -7.79 4.34
N ASP A 58 14.35 -6.76 4.42
CA ASP A 58 15.38 -6.56 5.45
C ASP A 58 16.30 -7.77 5.66
N GLY A 59 16.74 -8.40 4.58
CA GLY A 59 17.62 -9.57 4.61
C GLY A 59 16.91 -10.89 4.88
N GLN A 60 15.59 -10.89 5.07
CA GLN A 60 14.80 -12.11 5.18
C GLN A 60 14.21 -12.50 3.83
N VAL A 61 14.69 -13.60 3.26
CA VAL A 61 14.13 -14.18 2.04
C VAL A 61 12.76 -14.77 2.31
N LEU A 62 11.75 -14.26 1.61
CA LEU A 62 10.36 -14.72 1.67
C LEU A 62 9.99 -15.60 0.48
N VAL A 63 10.62 -15.36 -0.68
CA VAL A 63 10.45 -16.13 -1.92
C VAL A 63 11.83 -16.37 -2.54
N ASP A 64 12.11 -17.59 -2.94
CA ASP A 64 13.19 -18.00 -3.84
C ASP A 64 12.84 -19.34 -4.51
N SER A 65 13.80 -19.95 -5.21
CA SER A 65 13.62 -21.25 -5.89
C SER A 65 13.18 -22.39 -4.96
N ARG A 66 13.43 -22.27 -3.65
CA ARG A 66 13.17 -23.32 -2.64
C ARG A 66 12.16 -22.90 -1.59
N ARG A 67 11.86 -21.62 -1.49
CA ARG A 67 11.03 -21.04 -0.41
C ARG A 67 9.87 -20.22 -0.97
N PHE A 68 8.68 -20.45 -0.40
CA PHE A 68 7.53 -19.58 -0.56
C PHE A 68 6.86 -19.39 0.80
N VAL A 69 7.00 -18.21 1.38
CA VAL A 69 6.34 -17.86 2.63
C VAL A 69 4.91 -17.40 2.31
N PRO A 70 3.87 -18.02 2.88
CA PRO A 70 2.47 -17.62 2.63
C PRO A 70 2.17 -16.26 3.26
N ALA A 71 1.17 -15.55 2.73
CA ALA A 71 0.79 -14.17 3.07
C ALA A 71 0.75 -13.90 4.59
N HIS A 72 0.04 -14.75 5.36
CA HIS A 72 -0.15 -14.58 6.81
C HIS A 72 1.14 -14.64 7.64
N ARG A 73 2.27 -15.07 7.06
CA ARG A 73 3.59 -15.15 7.71
C ARG A 73 4.58 -14.11 7.22
N ARG A 74 4.24 -13.32 6.20
CA ARG A 74 5.14 -12.31 5.62
C ARG A 74 5.29 -11.06 6.48
N ARG A 75 4.34 -10.79 7.38
CA ARG A 75 4.28 -9.54 8.17
C ARG A 75 4.24 -8.29 7.27
N ILE A 76 3.52 -8.38 6.16
CA ILE A 76 3.26 -7.27 5.25
C ILE A 76 1.88 -6.70 5.61
N GLY A 77 1.80 -5.39 5.77
CA GLY A 77 0.54 -4.67 5.89
C GLY A 77 -0.05 -4.47 4.50
N LEU A 78 -1.29 -4.89 4.30
CA LEU A 78 -2.02 -4.67 3.05
C LEU A 78 -3.23 -3.78 3.32
N LEU A 79 -3.31 -2.65 2.60
CA LEU A 79 -4.47 -1.79 2.49
C LEU A 79 -4.98 -1.88 1.06
N GLY A 80 -6.10 -2.58 0.85
CA GLY A 80 -6.73 -2.70 -0.46
C GLY A 80 -7.72 -1.56 -0.71
N GLN A 81 -8.26 -1.50 -1.92
CA GLN A 81 -9.26 -0.51 -2.36
C GLN A 81 -10.49 -0.47 -1.43
N GLN A 82 -10.92 -1.62 -0.92
CA GLN A 82 -11.97 -1.71 0.06
C GLN A 82 -11.39 -1.89 1.46
N PRO A 83 -11.89 -1.18 2.48
CA PRO A 83 -11.39 -1.28 3.85
C PRO A 83 -11.50 -2.67 4.47
N LEU A 84 -12.45 -3.51 4.02
CA LEU A 84 -12.69 -4.90 4.46
C LEU A 84 -12.59 -5.05 5.99
N LEU A 85 -13.29 -4.17 6.71
CA LEU A 85 -13.35 -4.24 8.18
C LEU A 85 -14.21 -5.44 8.61
N PHE A 86 -13.86 -6.05 9.75
CA PHE A 86 -14.63 -7.14 10.34
C PHE A 86 -15.97 -6.62 10.88
N PRO A 87 -17.12 -6.98 10.30
CA PRO A 87 -18.43 -6.37 10.62
C PRO A 87 -18.92 -6.72 12.03
N HIS A 88 -18.43 -7.82 12.60
CA HIS A 88 -18.80 -8.29 13.95
C HIS A 88 -17.96 -7.63 15.06
N LEU A 89 -16.92 -6.87 14.72
CA LEU A 89 -16.08 -6.14 15.66
C LEU A 89 -16.37 -4.64 15.57
N ASP A 90 -16.22 -3.92 16.69
CA ASP A 90 -16.11 -2.48 16.69
C ASP A 90 -14.78 -2.01 16.07
N VAL A 91 -14.62 -0.71 15.89
CA VAL A 91 -13.40 -0.10 15.33
C VAL A 91 -12.16 -0.48 16.16
N LEU A 92 -12.25 -0.37 17.49
CA LEU A 92 -11.15 -0.74 18.38
C LEU A 92 -10.77 -2.22 18.24
N GLY A 93 -11.77 -3.09 18.16
CA GLY A 93 -11.59 -4.53 17.96
C GLY A 93 -10.96 -4.86 16.60
N ASN A 94 -11.34 -4.14 15.54
CA ASN A 94 -10.73 -4.26 14.22
C ASN A 94 -9.23 -3.96 14.27
N VAL A 95 -8.84 -2.84 14.87
CA VAL A 95 -7.43 -2.43 14.95
C VAL A 95 -6.64 -3.32 15.89
N ALA A 96 -7.22 -3.74 17.02
CA ALA A 96 -6.58 -4.64 17.97
C ALA A 96 -6.45 -6.09 17.48
N TYR A 97 -7.13 -6.47 16.39
CA TYR A 97 -7.17 -7.85 15.89
C TYR A 97 -5.79 -8.39 15.54
N GLY A 98 -5.03 -7.65 14.72
CA GLY A 98 -3.68 -8.05 14.29
C GLY A 98 -2.71 -8.25 15.45
N PRO A 99 -2.53 -7.28 16.34
CA PRO A 99 -1.72 -7.43 17.56
C PRO A 99 -2.12 -8.63 18.43
N ARG A 100 -3.42 -8.90 18.58
CA ARG A 100 -3.90 -10.09 19.30
C ARG A 100 -3.55 -11.39 18.60
N ALA A 101 -3.69 -11.45 17.29
CA ALA A 101 -3.26 -12.60 16.48
C ALA A 101 -1.74 -12.85 16.61
N GLN A 102 -0.95 -11.81 16.85
CA GLN A 102 0.47 -11.88 17.18
C GLN A 102 0.74 -12.19 18.68
N LYS A 103 -0.27 -12.64 19.42
CA LYS A 103 -0.21 -13.02 20.84
C LYS A 103 0.09 -11.86 21.82
N LEU A 104 -0.12 -10.61 21.42
CA LEU A 104 -0.07 -9.48 22.33
C LEU A 104 -1.23 -9.59 23.36
N ARG A 105 -0.95 -9.29 24.63
CA ARG A 105 -1.98 -9.28 25.68
C ARG A 105 -3.10 -8.29 25.33
N ARG A 106 -4.32 -8.62 25.76
CA ARG A 106 -5.54 -7.86 25.38
C ARG A 106 -5.47 -6.38 25.76
N ASP A 107 -4.98 -6.07 26.94
CA ASP A 107 -4.77 -4.71 27.43
C ASP A 107 -3.78 -3.93 26.55
N LYS A 108 -2.61 -4.53 26.26
CA LYS A 108 -1.60 -3.94 25.41
C LYS A 108 -2.06 -3.80 23.94
N ALA A 109 -2.79 -4.78 23.41
CA ALA A 109 -3.35 -4.70 22.06
C ALA A 109 -4.39 -3.57 21.92
N LYS A 110 -5.21 -3.34 22.96
CA LYS A 110 -6.17 -2.22 22.98
C LYS A 110 -5.46 -0.87 23.07
N ALA A 111 -4.44 -0.74 23.92
CA ALA A 111 -3.66 0.49 24.03
C ALA A 111 -2.99 0.84 22.71
N LEU A 112 -2.33 -0.13 22.06
CA LEU A 112 -1.74 0.05 20.75
C LEU A 112 -2.78 0.41 19.67
N ALA A 113 -3.97 -0.20 19.73
CA ALA A 113 -5.03 0.10 18.78
C ALA A 113 -5.54 1.54 18.94
N LEU A 114 -5.69 2.04 20.16
CA LEU A 114 -6.06 3.44 20.41
C LEU A 114 -4.97 4.39 19.89
N GLU A 115 -3.71 4.12 20.19
CA GLU A 115 -2.58 4.88 19.66
C GLU A 115 -2.61 4.96 18.13
N MET A 116 -2.84 3.84 17.44
CA MET A 116 -2.92 3.83 15.97
C MET A 116 -4.15 4.59 15.45
N LEU A 117 -5.28 4.54 16.15
CA LEU A 117 -6.46 5.30 15.81
C LEU A 117 -6.26 6.82 15.99
N GLU A 118 -5.53 7.24 17.03
CA GLU A 118 -5.14 8.63 17.23
C GLU A 118 -4.29 9.15 16.07
N ARG A 119 -3.30 8.38 15.61
CA ARG A 119 -2.41 8.74 14.48
C ARG A 119 -3.15 9.01 13.17
N VAL A 120 -4.28 8.36 12.96
CA VAL A 120 -5.09 8.52 11.75
C VAL A 120 -6.35 9.37 11.98
N ASP A 121 -6.42 10.11 13.09
CA ASP A 121 -7.57 10.94 13.49
C ASP A 121 -8.89 10.14 13.47
N ALA A 122 -8.89 8.97 14.07
CA ALA A 122 -10.03 8.06 14.15
C ALA A 122 -10.35 7.58 15.59
N ALA A 123 -9.70 8.14 16.63
CA ALA A 123 -9.89 7.71 18.02
C ALA A 123 -11.33 7.86 18.48
N GLY A 124 -12.02 8.95 18.08
CA GLY A 124 -13.43 9.17 18.39
C GLY A 124 -14.41 8.16 17.78
N LEU A 125 -13.92 7.27 16.90
CA LEU A 125 -14.71 6.22 16.25
C LEU A 125 -14.57 4.85 16.94
N ALA A 126 -13.76 4.73 18.00
CA ALA A 126 -13.32 3.47 18.59
C ALA A 126 -14.45 2.49 18.93
N SER A 127 -15.61 3.00 19.39
CA SER A 127 -16.79 2.20 19.77
C SER A 127 -17.78 1.96 18.63
N ARG A 128 -17.60 2.61 17.47
CA ARG A 128 -18.50 2.43 16.32
C ARG A 128 -18.28 1.08 15.64
N ARG A 129 -19.31 0.63 14.94
CA ARG A 129 -19.23 -0.52 14.05
C ARG A 129 -18.92 -0.10 12.61
N PRO A 130 -18.33 -0.97 11.78
CA PRO A 130 -17.98 -0.65 10.40
C PRO A 130 -19.12 -0.07 9.56
N GLY A 131 -20.36 -0.57 9.74
CA GLY A 131 -21.55 -0.06 9.02
C GLY A 131 -22.00 1.35 9.40
N GLU A 132 -21.40 1.96 10.45
CA GLU A 132 -21.69 3.32 10.91
C GLU A 132 -20.62 4.33 10.43
N LEU A 133 -19.65 3.86 9.62
CA LEU A 133 -18.54 4.67 9.14
C LEU A 133 -18.78 5.16 7.71
N SER A 134 -18.37 6.41 7.44
CA SER A 134 -18.20 6.85 6.05
C SER A 134 -17.02 6.12 5.38
N GLY A 135 -16.93 6.16 4.04
CA GLY A 135 -15.82 5.55 3.29
C GLY A 135 -14.45 6.01 3.78
N GLY A 136 -14.25 7.31 3.96
CA GLY A 136 -13.01 7.88 4.48
C GLY A 136 -12.70 7.50 5.94
N GLN A 137 -13.74 7.38 6.79
CA GLN A 137 -13.57 6.88 8.15
C GLN A 137 -13.15 5.41 8.15
N ALA A 138 -13.77 4.58 7.32
CA ALA A 138 -13.43 3.18 7.18
C ALA A 138 -12.01 2.98 6.63
N ALA A 139 -11.58 3.80 5.67
CA ALA A 139 -10.20 3.79 5.13
C ALA A 139 -9.17 4.12 6.22
N ARG A 140 -9.40 5.15 7.05
CA ARG A 140 -8.53 5.49 8.19
C ARG A 140 -8.42 4.35 9.20
N VAL A 141 -9.54 3.73 9.54
CA VAL A 141 -9.56 2.57 10.44
C VAL A 141 -8.80 1.37 9.84
N ALA A 142 -8.96 1.10 8.54
CA ALA A 142 -8.23 0.04 7.85
C ALA A 142 -6.72 0.30 7.84
N LEU A 143 -6.29 1.56 7.65
CA LEU A 143 -4.89 1.97 7.76
C LEU A 143 -4.37 1.74 9.17
N ALA A 144 -5.08 2.20 10.21
CA ALA A 144 -4.70 1.97 11.61
C ALA A 144 -4.56 0.47 11.92
N ARG A 145 -5.48 -0.36 11.40
CA ARG A 145 -5.43 -1.83 11.54
C ARG A 145 -4.17 -2.42 10.92
N ALA A 146 -3.79 -1.97 9.72
CA ALA A 146 -2.59 -2.44 9.06
C ALA A 146 -1.32 -2.04 9.83
N LEU A 147 -1.23 -0.78 10.25
CA LEU A 147 -0.10 -0.22 11.01
C LEU A 147 0.07 -0.86 12.39
N ALA A 148 -1.03 -1.18 13.08
CA ALA A 148 -1.01 -1.81 14.40
C ALA A 148 -0.27 -3.16 14.42
N THR A 149 -0.14 -3.82 13.27
CA THR A 149 0.62 -5.08 13.14
C THR A 149 2.13 -4.88 13.17
N LYS A 150 2.63 -3.64 13.14
CA LYS A 150 4.05 -3.28 12.96
C LYS A 150 4.64 -4.04 11.76
N PRO A 151 4.15 -3.75 10.55
CA PRO A 151 4.54 -4.46 9.35
C PRO A 151 5.99 -4.18 8.99
N ARG A 152 6.61 -5.11 8.25
CA ARG A 152 7.97 -4.95 7.69
C ARG A 152 7.96 -4.26 6.33
N ALA A 153 6.82 -4.26 5.66
CA ALA A 153 6.54 -3.51 4.45
C ALA A 153 5.04 -3.19 4.40
N MET A 154 4.68 -2.08 3.74
CA MET A 154 3.30 -1.71 3.46
C MET A 154 3.02 -1.84 1.97
N LEU A 155 1.86 -2.41 1.64
CA LEU A 155 1.32 -2.43 0.29
C LEU A 155 -0.04 -1.74 0.33
N ILE A 156 -0.25 -0.79 -0.55
CA ILE A 156 -1.44 0.06 -0.56
C ILE A 156 -2.00 0.06 -1.99
N ASP A 157 -3.25 -0.34 -2.15
CA ASP A 157 -3.93 -0.41 -3.43
C ASP A 157 -5.05 0.64 -3.47
N GLU A 158 -4.86 1.71 -4.22
CA GLU A 158 -5.80 2.80 -4.45
C GLU A 158 -6.49 3.32 -3.16
N PRO A 159 -5.72 3.83 -2.18
CA PRO A 159 -6.20 4.08 -0.83
C PRO A 159 -7.32 5.12 -0.72
N PHE A 160 -7.50 5.95 -1.74
CA PHE A 160 -8.45 7.07 -1.72
C PHE A 160 -9.59 6.94 -2.73
N ALA A 161 -9.66 5.85 -3.51
CA ALA A 161 -10.67 5.65 -4.55
C ALA A 161 -12.14 5.70 -4.04
N ALA A 162 -12.35 5.35 -2.76
CA ALA A 162 -13.68 5.37 -2.13
C ALA A 162 -13.87 6.54 -1.15
N VAL A 163 -13.03 7.57 -1.23
CA VAL A 163 -13.04 8.72 -0.30
C VAL A 163 -13.53 9.96 -1.04
N ASP A 164 -14.42 10.72 -0.40
CA ASP A 164 -14.88 11.99 -0.95
C ASP A 164 -13.72 12.96 -1.19
N VAL A 165 -13.76 13.66 -2.32
CA VAL A 165 -12.71 14.57 -2.79
C VAL A 165 -12.32 15.62 -1.72
N GLU A 166 -13.29 16.14 -0.97
CA GLU A 166 -13.06 17.13 0.08
C GLU A 166 -12.21 16.60 1.26
N TYR A 167 -12.28 15.28 1.54
CA TYR A 167 -11.55 14.66 2.65
C TYR A 167 -10.21 14.07 2.22
N THR A 168 -10.03 13.80 0.94
CA THR A 168 -8.81 13.18 0.38
C THR A 168 -7.52 13.92 0.74
N PRO A 169 -7.39 15.26 0.66
CA PRO A 169 -6.15 15.95 1.01
C PRO A 169 -5.74 15.74 2.47
N ARG A 170 -6.70 15.78 3.40
CA ARG A 170 -6.42 15.53 4.83
C ARG A 170 -5.98 14.09 5.07
N LEU A 171 -6.58 13.14 4.36
CA LEU A 171 -6.23 11.73 4.49
C LEU A 171 -4.83 11.46 3.92
N ARG A 172 -4.45 12.08 2.80
CA ARG A 172 -3.07 12.00 2.26
C ARG A 172 -2.03 12.42 3.30
N VAL A 173 -2.26 13.55 3.98
CA VAL A 173 -1.35 14.03 5.04
C VAL A 173 -1.25 13.01 6.17
N ALA A 174 -2.37 12.47 6.64
CA ALA A 174 -2.39 11.47 7.70
C ALA A 174 -1.68 10.17 7.30
N VAL A 175 -1.91 9.69 6.07
CA VAL A 175 -1.24 8.50 5.52
C VAL A 175 0.26 8.73 5.43
N LYS A 176 0.70 9.88 4.87
CA LYS A 176 2.14 10.21 4.77
C LYS A 176 2.82 10.23 6.13
N ALA A 177 2.23 10.89 7.10
CA ALA A 177 2.76 10.97 8.46
C ALA A 177 2.86 9.56 9.10
N ALA A 178 1.82 8.75 8.96
CA ALA A 178 1.79 7.40 9.50
C ALA A 178 2.83 6.47 8.86
N LEU A 179 3.04 6.57 7.54
CA LEU A 179 4.07 5.80 6.82
C LEU A 179 5.48 6.23 7.24
N ALA A 180 5.73 7.53 7.36
CA ALA A 180 7.03 8.06 7.80
C ALA A 180 7.39 7.58 9.21
N GLU A 181 6.42 7.50 10.12
CA GLU A 181 6.65 7.05 11.49
C GLU A 181 6.94 5.55 11.59
N VAL A 182 6.28 4.72 10.77
CA VAL A 182 6.54 3.27 10.73
C VAL A 182 7.91 2.98 10.12
N GLY A 183 8.36 3.80 9.17
CA GLY A 183 9.69 3.73 8.58
C GLY A 183 9.97 2.45 7.78
N CYS A 184 8.96 1.65 7.44
CA CYS A 184 9.15 0.49 6.58
C CYS A 184 9.02 0.87 5.09
N PRO A 185 9.57 0.05 4.16
CA PRO A 185 9.35 0.24 2.74
C PRO A 185 7.86 0.15 2.41
N CYS A 186 7.39 1.03 1.53
CA CYS A 186 5.99 1.07 1.11
C CYS A 186 5.87 1.05 -0.41
N VAL A 187 4.95 0.24 -0.93
CA VAL A 187 4.55 0.26 -2.34
C VAL A 187 3.09 0.70 -2.41
N ILE A 188 2.82 1.79 -3.13
CA ILE A 188 1.47 2.32 -3.36
C ILE A 188 1.12 2.14 -4.84
N VAL A 189 0.00 1.52 -5.11
CA VAL A 189 -0.62 1.52 -6.44
C VAL A 189 -1.65 2.63 -6.47
N THR A 190 -1.55 3.50 -7.46
CA THR A 190 -2.54 4.57 -7.71
C THR A 190 -2.56 4.98 -9.18
N HIS A 191 -3.65 5.58 -9.60
CA HIS A 191 -3.78 6.25 -10.90
C HIS A 191 -3.96 7.77 -10.76
N ASP A 192 -3.95 8.30 -9.51
CA ASP A 192 -4.08 9.73 -9.23
C ASP A 192 -2.70 10.40 -9.10
N PRO A 193 -2.35 11.35 -9.99
CA PRO A 193 -1.10 12.10 -9.90
C PRO A 193 -0.91 12.83 -8.57
N ALA A 194 -2.01 13.25 -7.94
CA ALA A 194 -1.95 13.94 -6.65
C ALA A 194 -1.56 12.99 -5.51
N ASP A 195 -1.88 11.70 -5.59
CA ASP A 195 -1.40 10.69 -4.64
C ASP A 195 0.10 10.48 -4.79
N VAL A 196 0.58 10.37 -6.05
CA VAL A 196 2.01 10.24 -6.34
C VAL A 196 2.78 11.44 -5.76
N ALA A 197 2.37 12.66 -6.10
CA ALA A 197 3.03 13.88 -5.64
C ALA A 197 3.00 14.06 -4.10
N ALA A 198 1.90 13.64 -3.46
CA ALA A 198 1.75 13.80 -2.02
C ALA A 198 2.51 12.76 -1.19
N LEU A 199 2.58 11.51 -1.66
CA LEU A 199 2.99 10.38 -0.85
C LEU A 199 4.32 9.76 -1.27
N ALA A 200 4.61 9.71 -2.58
CA ALA A 200 5.73 8.93 -3.09
C ALA A 200 7.04 9.70 -3.11
N ASP A 201 8.12 8.96 -2.95
CA ASP A 201 9.50 9.42 -3.15
C ASP A 201 10.00 9.02 -4.54
N ASP A 202 9.65 7.81 -4.98
CA ASP A 202 9.99 7.23 -6.26
C ASP A 202 8.72 6.75 -6.97
N ILE A 203 8.78 6.63 -8.30
CA ILE A 203 7.71 6.13 -9.13
C ILE A 203 8.23 5.04 -10.06
N ALA A 204 7.40 4.05 -10.32
CA ALA A 204 7.59 3.04 -11.35
C ALA A 204 6.35 2.99 -12.25
N VAL A 205 6.55 3.12 -13.54
CA VAL A 205 5.48 2.96 -14.54
C VAL A 205 5.46 1.51 -15.00
N LEU A 206 4.32 0.86 -14.79
CA LEU A 206 4.09 -0.53 -15.17
C LEU A 206 3.20 -0.58 -16.42
N GLU A 207 3.70 -1.19 -17.50
CA GLU A 207 2.96 -1.43 -18.72
C GLU A 207 3.10 -2.90 -19.14
N SER A 208 2.00 -3.54 -19.48
CA SER A 208 1.98 -4.93 -19.97
C SER A 208 2.80 -5.92 -19.13
N GLY A 209 2.78 -5.76 -17.81
CA GLY A 209 3.48 -6.63 -16.87
C GLY A 209 4.98 -6.33 -16.69
N ARG A 210 5.48 -5.19 -17.20
CA ARG A 210 6.89 -4.78 -17.10
C ARG A 210 7.00 -3.34 -16.59
N ILE A 211 8.03 -3.07 -15.78
CA ILE A 211 8.39 -1.71 -15.42
C ILE A 211 9.15 -1.10 -16.60
N VAL A 212 8.56 -0.07 -17.20
CA VAL A 212 9.11 0.61 -18.38
C VAL A 212 9.82 1.91 -18.01
N GLU A 213 9.52 2.49 -16.86
CA GLU A 213 10.15 3.71 -16.36
C GLU A 213 10.21 3.66 -14.83
N HIS A 214 11.30 4.15 -14.24
CA HIS A 214 11.48 4.19 -12.80
C HIS A 214 12.46 5.29 -12.42
N GLY A 215 12.14 6.07 -11.39
CA GLY A 215 13.00 7.13 -10.89
C GLY A 215 12.38 7.93 -9.75
N PRO A 216 13.09 8.97 -9.27
CA PRO A 216 12.54 9.94 -8.34
C PRO A 216 11.29 10.62 -8.93
N VAL A 217 10.26 10.80 -8.11
CA VAL A 217 8.97 11.41 -8.56
C VAL A 217 9.20 12.74 -9.28
N ALA A 218 10.09 13.60 -8.75
CA ALA A 218 10.35 14.92 -9.33
C ALA A 218 10.94 14.85 -10.75
N GLU A 219 11.78 13.84 -11.03
CA GLU A 219 12.43 13.66 -12.33
C GLU A 219 11.42 13.10 -13.34
N VAL A 220 10.69 12.04 -12.99
CA VAL A 220 9.72 11.40 -13.88
C VAL A 220 8.54 12.33 -14.21
N ILE A 221 8.08 13.15 -13.24
CA ILE A 221 7.04 14.16 -13.52
C ILE A 221 7.56 15.25 -14.47
N ALA A 222 8.82 15.67 -14.32
CA ALA A 222 9.37 16.73 -15.16
C ALA A 222 9.70 16.26 -16.59
N TYR A 223 10.12 15.02 -16.74
CA TYR A 223 10.59 14.42 -17.99
C TYR A 223 10.11 12.97 -18.13
N PRO A 224 8.78 12.73 -18.32
CA PRO A 224 8.27 11.38 -18.46
C PRO A 224 8.74 10.75 -19.79
N GLU A 225 9.32 9.56 -19.71
CA GLU A 225 9.81 8.80 -20.87
C GLU A 225 8.76 7.81 -21.40
N SER A 226 7.90 7.27 -20.50
CA SER A 226 6.85 6.33 -20.87
C SER A 226 5.61 7.03 -21.43
N SER A 227 4.87 6.34 -22.30
CA SER A 227 3.61 6.84 -22.87
C SER A 227 2.57 7.11 -21.77
N PHE A 228 2.50 6.23 -20.77
CA PHE A 228 1.57 6.41 -19.65
C PHE A 228 2.02 7.52 -18.70
N GLY A 229 3.33 7.64 -18.42
CA GLY A 229 3.88 8.75 -17.64
C GLY A 229 3.56 10.10 -18.25
N THR A 230 3.76 10.26 -19.56
CA THR A 230 3.40 11.46 -20.31
C THR A 230 1.90 11.75 -20.14
N LEU A 231 1.03 10.76 -20.36
CA LEU A 231 -0.42 10.94 -20.25
C LEU A 231 -0.84 11.31 -18.81
N LEU A 232 -0.22 10.70 -17.80
CA LEU A 232 -0.58 10.89 -16.38
C LEU A 232 -0.18 12.28 -15.86
N PHE A 233 0.96 12.81 -16.32
CA PHE A 233 1.54 14.06 -15.84
C PHE A 233 1.47 15.22 -16.83
N ASP A 234 0.84 15.02 -18.01
CA ASP A 234 0.63 16.10 -18.99
C ASP A 234 -0.32 17.14 -18.40
N ARG A 235 0.21 18.34 -18.17
CA ARG A 235 -0.50 19.48 -17.58
C ARG A 235 -1.47 20.16 -18.55
N ASP A 236 -1.41 19.82 -19.84
CA ASP A 236 -2.18 20.49 -20.90
C ASP A 236 -3.49 19.77 -21.27
N GLN A 237 -3.89 18.71 -20.58
CA GLN A 237 -5.21 18.12 -20.79
C GLN A 237 -6.28 18.95 -20.08
N PRO A 238 -7.23 19.59 -20.82
CA PRO A 238 -8.41 20.18 -20.19
C PRO A 238 -9.19 19.06 -19.49
N GLU A 239 -9.61 19.33 -18.25
CA GLU A 239 -10.50 18.46 -17.49
C GLU A 239 -11.63 17.96 -18.41
N GLN A 240 -11.60 16.68 -18.74
CA GLN A 240 -12.75 16.04 -19.38
C GLN A 240 -13.81 15.92 -18.28
N SER A 241 -14.58 16.99 -18.12
CA SER A 241 -15.82 16.96 -17.37
C SER A 241 -16.82 16.06 -18.07
N PRO A 242 -17.53 15.19 -17.33
CA PRO A 242 -18.57 14.30 -17.88
C PRO A 242 -19.79 15.05 -18.37
#